data_0b7f1ffe2b0583c5a27cb1f1bcb6850e
#
_entry.id   0b7f1ffe2b0583c5a27cb1f1bcb6850e
#
_cell.length_a   1.000
_cell.length_b   1.000
_cell.length_c   1.000
_cell.angle_alpha   90.00
_cell.angle_beta   90.00
_cell.angle_gamma   90.00
#
_symmetry.space_group_name_H-M   'P 1'
#
loop_
_entity.id
_entity.type
_entity.pdbx_description
1 polymer ?
#
loop_
_entity_poly.entity_id
_entity_poly.type
_entity_poly.pdbx_seq_one_letter_code
_entity_poly.pdbx_strand_id
1 'polypeptide(L)'
;MHQISAVTFDLWQTLILDTRENGITRSKLRLSGTRDILESVDLDYSISELQEAYDKCSIHCRKIREHHEDISFVQQVDVFIGFIDPNLQGQLPDRAVKQIRETYCNAFFSHPPFPHPNSVEVLKAIQNMDLKLGMISNTGMTPGYAFREFLRQHNMLNYFDALTFSDE
;
A
#
# COMPACT_ATOMS: atom_id res chain seq x y z
N MET A 1 6.69 29.50 26.54
CA MET A 1 6.74 28.06 26.25
C MET A 1 5.81 27.80 25.09
N HIS A 2 6.28 27.17 24.01
CA HIS A 2 5.37 26.74 22.93
C HIS A 2 4.56 25.54 23.46
N GLN A 3 3.24 25.67 23.39
CA GLN A 3 2.33 24.60 23.77
C GLN A 3 2.19 23.65 22.58
N ILE A 4 2.35 22.34 22.80
CA ILE A 4 2.05 21.34 21.77
C ILE A 4 0.54 21.40 21.49
N SER A 5 0.17 21.46 20.21
CA SER A 5 -1.24 21.52 19.76
C SER A 5 -1.63 20.35 18.87
N ALA A 6 -0.66 19.59 18.38
CA ALA A 6 -0.88 18.42 17.53
C ALA A 6 0.17 17.35 17.74
N VAL A 7 -0.21 16.10 17.45
CA VAL A 7 0.66 14.92 17.40
C VAL A 7 0.47 14.21 16.08
N THR A 8 1.55 13.79 15.44
CA THR A 8 1.50 12.96 14.24
C THR A 8 2.11 11.59 14.51
N PHE A 9 1.48 10.56 13.97
CA PHE A 9 1.97 9.18 14.02
C PHE A 9 2.43 8.71 12.65
N ASP A 10 3.44 7.87 12.63
CA ASP A 10 3.65 6.91 11.55
C ASP A 10 2.68 5.72 11.72
N LEU A 11 2.46 4.97 10.63
CA LEU A 11 1.54 3.84 10.63
C LEU A 11 2.26 2.51 10.86
N TRP A 12 3.24 2.19 9.98
CA TRP A 12 3.88 0.88 9.98
C TRP A 12 4.79 0.67 11.19
N GLN A 13 4.65 -0.51 11.85
CA GLN A 13 5.40 -0.86 13.08
C GLN A 13 5.22 0.16 14.21
N THR A 14 4.20 1.03 14.10
CA THR A 14 3.83 2.04 15.10
C THR A 14 2.39 1.82 15.55
N LEU A 15 1.41 2.07 14.69
CA LEU A 15 -0.02 1.83 14.98
C LEU A 15 -0.49 0.46 14.49
N ILE A 16 0.21 -0.11 13.54
CA ILE A 16 -0.02 -1.46 13.03
C ILE A 16 1.29 -2.25 13.04
N LEU A 17 1.17 -3.55 13.27
CA LEU A 17 2.28 -4.50 13.24
C LEU A 17 2.10 -5.43 12.05
N ASP A 18 3.18 -5.64 11.31
CA ASP A 18 3.18 -6.55 10.17
C ASP A 18 4.33 -7.52 10.26
N THR A 19 4.17 -8.68 9.64
CA THR A 19 5.19 -9.71 9.59
C THR A 19 5.80 -9.82 8.19
N ARG A 20 7.06 -10.23 8.14
CA ARG A 20 7.71 -10.54 6.87
C ARG A 20 6.95 -11.61 6.08
N GLU A 21 6.38 -12.58 6.78
CA GLU A 21 5.60 -13.67 6.18
C GLU A 21 4.35 -13.15 5.47
N ASN A 22 3.59 -12.26 6.12
CA ASN A 22 2.44 -11.60 5.51
C ASN A 22 2.86 -10.82 4.24
N GLY A 23 3.97 -10.09 4.31
CA GLY A 23 4.51 -9.36 3.17
C GLY A 23 4.83 -10.27 1.97
N ILE A 24 5.49 -11.41 2.23
CA ILE A 24 5.80 -12.42 1.22
C ILE A 24 4.51 -13.02 0.64
N THR A 25 3.55 -13.35 1.48
CA THR A 25 2.27 -13.93 1.04
C THR A 25 1.49 -12.96 0.16
N ARG A 26 1.41 -11.69 0.55
CA ARG A 26 0.79 -10.65 -0.28
C ARG A 26 1.47 -10.49 -1.64
N SER A 27 2.81 -10.52 -1.68
CA SER A 27 3.54 -10.48 -2.95
C SER A 27 3.18 -11.65 -3.86
N LYS A 28 3.15 -12.88 -3.33
CA LYS A 28 2.75 -14.08 -4.07
C LYS A 28 1.33 -13.96 -4.63
N LEU A 29 0.37 -13.49 -3.83
CA LEU A 29 -1.01 -13.28 -4.27
C LEU A 29 -1.12 -12.24 -5.38
N ARG A 30 -0.36 -11.14 -5.31
CA ARG A 30 -0.30 -10.13 -6.35
C ARG A 30 0.22 -10.71 -7.67
N LEU A 31 1.30 -11.49 -7.61
CA LEU A 31 1.90 -12.11 -8.79
C LEU A 31 1.00 -13.18 -9.40
N SER A 32 0.44 -14.09 -8.59
CA SER A 32 -0.48 -15.11 -9.10
C SER A 32 -1.72 -14.49 -9.72
N GLY A 33 -2.35 -13.52 -9.05
CA GLY A 33 -3.51 -12.83 -9.58
C GLY A 33 -3.20 -12.02 -10.84
N THR A 34 -2.02 -11.40 -10.92
CA THR A 34 -1.56 -10.74 -12.16
C THR A 34 -1.41 -11.73 -13.30
N ARG A 35 -0.78 -12.91 -13.06
CA ARG A 35 -0.65 -13.96 -14.07
C ARG A 35 -2.02 -14.41 -14.57
N ASP A 36 -2.94 -14.74 -13.68
CA ASP A 36 -4.28 -15.22 -14.04
C ASP A 36 -5.04 -14.18 -14.90
N ILE A 37 -4.85 -12.89 -14.62
CA ILE A 37 -5.43 -11.79 -15.42
C ILE A 37 -4.77 -11.73 -16.80
N LEU A 38 -3.44 -11.82 -16.90
CA LEU A 38 -2.73 -11.82 -18.18
C LEU A 38 -3.11 -13.03 -19.03
N GLU A 39 -3.17 -14.23 -18.45
CA GLU A 39 -3.66 -15.44 -19.13
C GLU A 39 -5.10 -15.24 -19.68
N SER A 40 -5.96 -14.54 -18.98
CA SER A 40 -7.35 -14.26 -19.42
C SER A 40 -7.45 -13.36 -20.67
N VAL A 41 -6.34 -12.75 -21.08
CA VAL A 41 -6.22 -11.91 -22.29
C VAL A 41 -5.17 -12.47 -23.26
N ASP A 42 -4.94 -13.78 -23.23
CA ASP A 42 -4.06 -14.54 -24.11
C ASP A 42 -2.57 -14.13 -24.02
N LEU A 43 -2.14 -13.65 -22.84
CA LEU A 43 -0.76 -13.31 -22.54
C LEU A 43 -0.19 -14.28 -21.51
N ASP A 44 0.87 -14.99 -21.87
CA ASP A 44 1.52 -15.99 -21.03
C ASP A 44 2.85 -15.47 -20.47
N TYR A 45 2.87 -15.25 -19.15
CA TYR A 45 4.06 -14.86 -18.39
C TYR A 45 4.24 -15.79 -17.19
N SER A 46 5.43 -16.33 -17.01
CA SER A 46 5.77 -17.16 -15.87
C SER A 46 5.80 -16.33 -14.57
N ILE A 47 5.55 -16.99 -13.43
CA ILE A 47 5.70 -16.34 -12.11
C ILE A 47 7.13 -15.79 -11.90
N SER A 48 8.14 -16.41 -12.51
CA SER A 48 9.53 -15.93 -12.41
C SER A 48 9.71 -14.59 -13.11
N GLU A 49 9.14 -14.40 -14.30
CA GLU A 49 9.20 -13.12 -15.03
C GLU A 49 8.44 -12.02 -14.28
N LEU A 50 7.26 -12.35 -13.75
CA LEU A 50 6.48 -11.41 -12.94
C LEU A 50 7.20 -11.05 -11.64
N GLN A 51 7.90 -11.98 -11.00
CA GLN A 51 8.71 -11.71 -9.81
C GLN A 51 9.87 -10.78 -10.14
N GLU A 52 10.57 -11.01 -11.26
CA GLU A 52 11.66 -10.12 -11.71
C GLU A 52 11.15 -8.69 -11.96
N ALA A 53 10.01 -8.56 -12.64
CA ALA A 53 9.37 -7.26 -12.87
C ALA A 53 8.97 -6.57 -11.56
N TYR A 54 8.42 -7.32 -10.60
CA TYR A 54 8.03 -6.82 -9.29
C TYR A 54 9.25 -6.31 -8.50
N ASP A 55 10.35 -7.04 -8.53
CA ASP A 55 11.59 -6.66 -7.86
C ASP A 55 12.20 -5.39 -8.50
N LYS A 56 12.20 -5.29 -9.82
CA LYS A 56 12.60 -4.08 -10.54
C LYS A 56 11.73 -2.89 -10.17
N CYS A 57 10.42 -3.06 -10.12
CA CYS A 57 9.47 -2.03 -9.69
C CYS A 57 9.74 -1.58 -8.26
N SER A 58 9.96 -2.51 -7.34
CA SER A 58 10.27 -2.22 -5.94
C SER A 58 11.57 -1.41 -5.81
N ILE A 59 12.62 -1.77 -6.58
CA ILE A 59 13.88 -1.04 -6.61
C ILE A 59 13.69 0.36 -7.19
N HIS A 60 12.91 0.50 -8.27
CA HIS A 60 12.62 1.78 -8.91
C HIS A 60 11.89 2.73 -7.95
N CYS A 61 10.81 2.29 -7.34
CA CYS A 61 10.06 3.08 -6.36
C CYS A 61 10.91 3.48 -5.14
N ARG A 62 11.79 2.58 -4.66
CA ARG A 62 12.72 2.90 -3.57
C ARG A 62 13.68 4.03 -3.95
N LYS A 63 14.25 4.00 -5.18
CA LYS A 63 15.13 5.07 -5.66
C LYS A 63 14.42 6.42 -5.72
N ILE A 64 13.15 6.46 -6.13
CA ILE A 64 12.36 7.70 -6.12
C ILE A 64 12.24 8.23 -4.68
N ARG A 65 11.92 7.36 -3.72
CA ARG A 65 11.82 7.74 -2.30
C ARG A 65 13.13 8.21 -1.68
N GLU A 66 14.28 7.74 -2.16
CA GLU A 66 15.60 8.25 -1.75
C GLU A 66 15.79 9.74 -2.09
N HIS A 67 15.02 10.27 -3.05
CA HIS A 67 14.99 11.70 -3.41
C HIS A 67 13.83 12.46 -2.74
N HIS A 68 13.20 11.89 -1.70
CA HIS A 68 12.06 12.48 -0.98
C HIS A 68 10.82 12.70 -1.85
N GLU A 69 10.68 11.90 -2.91
CA GLU A 69 9.52 11.86 -3.79
C GLU A 69 8.82 10.51 -3.66
N ASP A 70 7.57 10.42 -4.10
CA ASP A 70 6.89 9.14 -4.31
C ASP A 70 5.98 9.25 -5.54
N ILE A 71 5.52 8.12 -6.03
CA ILE A 71 4.58 8.04 -7.14
C ILE A 71 3.28 7.41 -6.67
N SER A 72 2.17 7.82 -7.28
CA SER A 72 0.86 7.29 -6.91
C SER A 72 0.81 5.77 -7.08
N PHE A 73 -0.09 5.12 -6.36
CA PHE A 73 -0.32 3.68 -6.49
C PHE A 73 -0.61 3.27 -7.95
N VAL A 74 -1.37 4.11 -8.68
CA VAL A 74 -1.66 3.88 -10.10
C VAL A 74 -0.36 3.83 -10.91
N GLN A 75 0.50 4.81 -10.73
CA GLN A 75 1.80 4.87 -11.42
C GLN A 75 2.71 3.70 -11.01
N GLN A 76 2.69 3.26 -9.75
CA GLN A 76 3.47 2.09 -9.32
C GLN A 76 3.04 0.81 -10.06
N VAL A 77 1.73 0.59 -10.25
CA VAL A 77 1.23 -0.56 -11.03
C VAL A 77 1.57 -0.41 -12.51
N ASP A 78 1.51 0.79 -13.07
CA ASP A 78 1.88 1.04 -14.47
C ASP A 78 3.38 0.79 -14.71
N VAL A 79 4.23 1.19 -13.75
CA VAL A 79 5.68 0.87 -13.74
C VAL A 79 5.91 -0.64 -13.66
N PHE A 80 5.18 -1.34 -12.80
CA PHE A 80 5.26 -2.80 -12.71
C PHE A 80 4.91 -3.47 -14.04
N ILE A 81 3.80 -3.08 -14.66
CA ILE A 81 3.38 -3.61 -15.98
C ILE A 81 4.46 -3.33 -17.04
N GLY A 82 5.03 -2.12 -17.04
CA GLY A 82 6.11 -1.77 -17.96
C GLY A 82 7.40 -2.56 -17.76
N PHE A 83 7.65 -3.07 -16.53
CA PHE A 83 8.78 -3.98 -16.27
C PHE A 83 8.51 -5.43 -16.65
N ILE A 84 7.24 -5.85 -16.77
CA ILE A 84 6.91 -7.16 -17.35
C ILE A 84 7.29 -7.13 -18.84
N ASP A 85 6.71 -6.21 -19.59
CA ASP A 85 7.05 -5.92 -20.99
C ASP A 85 6.70 -4.45 -21.29
N PRO A 86 7.65 -3.64 -21.81
CA PRO A 86 7.38 -2.25 -22.18
C PRO A 86 6.25 -2.08 -23.19
N ASN A 87 5.96 -3.09 -24.00
CA ASN A 87 4.87 -3.04 -24.97
C ASN A 87 3.50 -3.29 -24.34
N LEU A 88 3.40 -3.84 -23.14
CA LEU A 88 2.11 -4.07 -22.47
C LEU A 88 1.39 -2.77 -22.13
N GLN A 89 2.11 -1.69 -21.87
CA GLN A 89 1.49 -0.38 -21.70
C GLN A 89 0.80 0.05 -23.01
N GLY A 90 -0.50 0.14 -23.00
CA GLY A 90 -1.31 0.48 -24.16
C GLY A 90 -1.83 -0.72 -24.98
N GLN A 91 -1.36 -1.95 -24.70
CA GLN A 91 -1.91 -3.17 -25.28
C GLN A 91 -2.90 -3.88 -24.35
N LEU A 92 -2.71 -3.75 -23.05
CA LEU A 92 -3.65 -4.32 -22.09
C LEU A 92 -4.99 -3.59 -22.13
N PRO A 93 -6.10 -4.32 -22.18
CA PRO A 93 -7.41 -3.72 -21.98
C PRO A 93 -7.50 -3.01 -20.62
N ASP A 94 -8.17 -1.85 -20.57
CA ASP A 94 -8.36 -1.08 -19.32
C ASP A 94 -8.92 -1.94 -18.18
N ARG A 95 -9.77 -2.90 -18.52
CA ARG A 95 -10.31 -3.86 -17.56
C ARG A 95 -9.22 -4.71 -16.91
N ALA A 96 -8.25 -5.19 -17.67
CA ALA A 96 -7.16 -6.01 -17.14
C ALA A 96 -6.26 -5.18 -16.22
N VAL A 97 -5.90 -3.96 -16.61
CA VAL A 97 -5.13 -3.03 -15.78
C VAL A 97 -5.86 -2.74 -14.46
N LYS A 98 -7.17 -2.48 -14.52
CA LYS A 98 -8.00 -2.28 -13.33
C LYS A 98 -8.00 -3.51 -12.41
N GLN A 99 -8.16 -4.70 -12.97
CA GLN A 99 -8.13 -5.95 -12.21
C GLN A 99 -6.78 -6.21 -11.55
N ILE A 100 -5.66 -5.89 -12.23
CA ILE A 100 -4.31 -5.97 -11.63
C ILE A 100 -4.23 -5.04 -10.42
N ARG A 101 -4.70 -3.79 -10.51
CA ARG A 101 -4.75 -2.84 -9.38
C ARG A 101 -5.60 -3.37 -8.22
N GLU A 102 -6.76 -3.95 -8.52
CA GLU A 102 -7.64 -4.57 -7.52
C GLU A 102 -6.96 -5.75 -6.79
N THR A 103 -6.17 -6.56 -7.50
CA THR A 103 -5.41 -7.66 -6.94
C THR A 103 -4.45 -7.19 -5.84
N TYR A 104 -3.84 -6.01 -5.97
CA TYR A 104 -2.95 -5.44 -4.96
C TYR A 104 -3.67 -5.10 -3.66
N CYS A 105 -4.88 -4.55 -3.74
CA CYS A 105 -5.71 -4.29 -2.57
C CYS A 105 -6.26 -5.57 -1.94
N ASN A 106 -6.73 -6.49 -2.78
CA ASN A 106 -7.27 -7.77 -2.32
C ASN A 106 -6.22 -8.58 -1.56
N ALA A 107 -4.96 -8.58 -2.02
CA ALA A 107 -3.86 -9.22 -1.31
C ALA A 107 -3.63 -8.62 0.08
N PHE A 108 -3.78 -7.30 0.24
CA PHE A 108 -3.67 -6.64 1.53
C PHE A 108 -4.77 -7.08 2.50
N PHE A 109 -6.03 -7.11 2.04
CA PHE A 109 -7.16 -7.52 2.88
C PHE A 109 -7.23 -9.02 3.14
N SER A 110 -6.65 -9.84 2.26
CA SER A 110 -6.54 -11.29 2.50
C SER A 110 -5.52 -11.63 3.58
N HIS A 111 -4.46 -10.84 3.72
CA HIS A 111 -3.41 -10.98 4.74
C HIS A 111 -3.10 -9.61 5.35
N PRO A 112 -4.03 -9.04 6.14
CA PRO A 112 -3.86 -7.71 6.71
C PRO A 112 -2.79 -7.73 7.80
N PRO A 113 -2.17 -6.56 8.09
CA PRO A 113 -1.40 -6.37 9.31
C PRO A 113 -2.32 -6.46 10.53
N PHE A 114 -1.74 -6.40 11.73
CA PHE A 114 -2.48 -6.40 12.99
C PHE A 114 -2.43 -5.00 13.62
N PRO A 115 -3.52 -4.47 14.19
CA PRO A 115 -3.43 -3.29 15.03
C PRO A 115 -2.45 -3.53 16.18
N HIS A 116 -1.59 -2.56 16.49
CA HIS A 116 -0.80 -2.64 17.71
C HIS A 116 -1.75 -2.67 18.91
N PRO A 117 -1.55 -3.54 19.92
CA PRO A 117 -2.50 -3.75 21.03
C PRO A 117 -2.96 -2.45 21.73
N ASN A 118 -2.06 -1.47 21.84
CA ASN A 118 -2.34 -0.22 22.55
C ASN A 118 -2.75 0.93 21.62
N SER A 119 -2.88 0.73 20.31
CA SER A 119 -3.13 1.81 19.33
C SER A 119 -4.38 2.62 19.71
N VAL A 120 -5.52 1.95 19.87
CA VAL A 120 -6.78 2.63 20.15
C VAL A 120 -6.74 3.36 21.50
N GLU A 121 -6.12 2.76 22.51
CA GLU A 121 -5.98 3.38 23.83
C GLU A 121 -5.14 4.67 23.77
N VAL A 122 -4.01 4.64 23.07
CA VAL A 122 -3.14 5.81 22.90
C VAL A 122 -3.84 6.91 22.11
N LEU A 123 -4.49 6.57 20.99
CA LEU A 123 -5.24 7.55 20.19
C LEU A 123 -6.34 8.23 20.98
N LYS A 124 -7.09 7.45 21.78
CA LYS A 124 -8.11 7.96 22.68
C LYS A 124 -7.52 8.86 23.79
N ALA A 125 -6.39 8.48 24.36
CA ALA A 125 -5.74 9.27 25.40
C ALA A 125 -5.32 10.66 24.88
N ILE A 126 -4.77 10.74 23.65
CA ILE A 126 -4.35 11.99 23.03
C ILE A 126 -5.57 12.85 22.66
N GLN A 127 -6.65 12.25 22.15
CA GLN A 127 -7.89 12.96 21.87
C GLN A 127 -8.47 13.61 23.15
N ASN A 128 -8.38 12.93 24.29
CA ASN A 128 -8.80 13.48 25.58
C ASN A 128 -7.93 14.64 26.11
N MET A 129 -6.78 14.89 25.48
CA MET A 129 -5.91 16.05 25.78
C MET A 129 -6.22 17.27 24.89
N ASP A 130 -7.29 17.24 24.09
CA ASP A 130 -7.65 18.26 23.10
C ASP A 130 -6.55 18.55 22.07
N LEU A 131 -5.70 17.56 21.77
CA LEU A 131 -4.66 17.64 20.76
C LEU A 131 -5.20 17.19 19.40
N LYS A 132 -4.76 17.85 18.33
CA LYS A 132 -5.02 17.38 16.98
C LYS A 132 -4.18 16.14 16.66
N LEU A 133 -4.78 15.19 15.97
CA LEU A 133 -4.13 13.94 15.57
C LEU A 133 -3.94 13.88 14.06
N GLY A 134 -2.69 13.70 13.65
CA GLY A 134 -2.32 13.43 12.27
C GLY A 134 -1.70 12.05 12.11
N MET A 135 -1.69 11.56 10.89
CA MET A 135 -0.93 10.39 10.49
C MET A 135 -0.20 10.68 9.17
N ILE A 136 1.07 10.27 9.10
CA ILE A 136 1.90 10.38 7.90
C ILE A 136 2.52 9.00 7.67
N SER A 137 2.31 8.42 6.49
CA SER A 137 2.82 7.09 6.20
C SER A 137 3.25 6.90 4.75
N ASN A 138 4.36 6.22 4.56
CA ASN A 138 4.74 5.68 3.26
C ASN A 138 3.92 4.41 2.98
N THR A 139 3.29 4.35 1.80
CA THR A 139 2.33 3.29 1.47
C THR A 139 2.98 2.07 0.79
N GLY A 140 4.12 2.23 0.15
CA GLY A 140 4.71 1.16 -0.66
C GLY A 140 3.75 0.69 -1.77
N MET A 141 3.57 -0.62 -1.90
CA MET A 141 2.71 -1.24 -2.93
C MET A 141 1.26 -1.44 -2.48
N THR A 142 0.82 -0.79 -1.42
CA THR A 142 -0.57 -0.81 -0.94
C THR A 142 -1.08 0.63 -0.93
N PRO A 143 -2.19 0.94 -1.60
CA PRO A 143 -2.66 2.32 -1.72
C PRO A 143 -3.22 2.87 -0.41
N GLY A 144 -3.11 4.19 -0.21
CA GLY A 144 -3.58 4.90 0.98
C GLY A 144 -5.05 4.64 1.31
N TYR A 145 -5.91 4.52 0.30
CA TYR A 145 -7.32 4.21 0.53
C TYR A 145 -7.55 2.82 1.19
N ALA A 146 -6.67 1.84 0.94
CA ALA A 146 -6.76 0.54 1.61
C ALA A 146 -6.40 0.65 3.10
N PHE A 147 -5.44 1.51 3.45
CA PHE A 147 -5.15 1.79 4.85
C PHE A 147 -6.26 2.54 5.55
N ARG A 148 -6.93 3.50 4.88
CA ARG A 148 -8.11 4.17 5.44
C ARG A 148 -9.21 3.18 5.76
N GLU A 149 -9.47 2.24 4.86
CA GLU A 149 -10.48 1.19 5.08
C GLU A 149 -10.06 0.24 6.23
N PHE A 150 -8.78 -0.15 6.30
CA PHE A 150 -8.26 -0.93 7.42
C PHE A 150 -8.44 -0.19 8.76
N LEU A 151 -8.07 1.08 8.83
CA LEU A 151 -8.24 1.90 10.02
C LEU A 151 -9.71 2.04 10.42
N ARG A 152 -10.62 2.13 9.45
CA ARG A 152 -12.07 2.16 9.68
C ARG A 152 -12.57 0.86 10.30
N GLN A 153 -12.15 -0.29 9.75
CA GLN A 153 -12.53 -1.62 10.25
C GLN A 153 -12.07 -1.87 11.70
N HIS A 154 -10.96 -1.25 12.09
CA HIS A 154 -10.37 -1.35 13.43
C HIS A 154 -10.73 -0.18 14.35
N ASN A 155 -11.73 0.64 14.01
CA ASN A 155 -12.19 1.79 14.78
C ASN A 155 -11.10 2.82 15.11
N MET A 156 -10.08 2.94 14.26
CA MET A 156 -8.98 3.89 14.42
C MET A 156 -9.13 5.16 13.57
N LEU A 157 -9.87 5.08 12.44
CA LEU A 157 -9.94 6.18 11.47
C LEU A 157 -10.47 7.49 12.08
N ASN A 158 -11.48 7.42 12.90
CA ASN A 158 -12.19 8.58 13.44
C ASN A 158 -11.41 9.36 14.51
N TYR A 159 -10.24 8.89 14.93
CA TYR A 159 -9.37 9.63 15.83
C TYR A 159 -8.55 10.71 15.11
N PHE A 160 -8.37 10.59 13.80
CA PHE A 160 -7.46 11.45 13.04
C PHE A 160 -8.18 12.64 12.43
N ASP A 161 -7.62 13.85 12.65
CA ASP A 161 -8.01 15.08 11.96
C ASP A 161 -7.45 15.13 10.53
N ALA A 162 -6.27 14.52 10.30
CA ALA A 162 -5.60 14.47 9.01
C ALA A 162 -4.84 13.15 8.80
N LEU A 163 -4.90 12.63 7.58
CA LEU A 163 -4.13 11.46 7.15
C LEU A 163 -3.45 11.79 5.83
N THR A 164 -2.15 11.59 5.78
CA THR A 164 -1.32 11.78 4.59
C THR A 164 -0.62 10.48 4.25
N PHE A 165 -0.86 9.97 3.06
CA PHE A 165 -0.19 8.81 2.50
C PHE A 165 0.68 9.24 1.33
N SER A 166 1.85 8.61 1.15
CA SER A 166 2.84 9.05 0.17
C SER A 166 2.40 8.88 -1.30
N ASP A 167 1.37 8.10 -1.55
CA ASP A 167 0.81 7.85 -2.88
C ASP A 167 -0.38 8.75 -3.27
N GLU A 168 -0.75 9.71 -2.41
CA GLU A 168 -1.87 10.64 -2.59
C GLU A 168 -1.46 12.06 -2.96
#